data_d214dd0288b82cd9302e1dac3750e833
#
_entry.id   d214dd0288b82cd9302e1dac3750e833
#
_cell.length_a   1.000
_cell.length_b   1.000
_cell.length_c   1.000
_cell.angle_alpha   90.00
_cell.angle_beta   90.00
_cell.angle_gamma   90.00
#
_symmetry.space_group_name_H-M   'P 1'
#
loop_
_entity.id
_entity.type
_entity.pdbx_description
1 polymer ?
#
loop_
_entity_poly.entity_id
_entity_poly.type
_entity_poly.pdbx_seq_one_letter_code
_entity_poly.pdbx_strand_id
1 'polypeptide(L)'
;AYSDEFIHFSLPKDSPIHHLLDLMIIEYANKKQDTQKVLKPLILSMIMYIAREYRLSHEIVDTDPLSSQLFSYMESHSDTITLSDLAAHFGYHPVYLSRLLPKLFGKNFSSLLLDIRMKKAKILLDHTDLTIEKIAAVLGYSNSSNFYKSFRHYYGKSPRSLS
;
A
#
# COMPACT_ATOMS: atom_id res chain seq x y z
N ALA A 1 6.16 12.39 16.70
CA ALA A 1 4.72 12.57 16.52
C ALA A 1 4.28 11.49 15.55
N TYR A 2 3.55 10.49 16.01
CA TYR A 2 2.87 9.52 15.17
C TYR A 2 1.80 10.30 14.40
N SER A 3 1.91 10.44 13.11
CA SER A 3 0.75 10.66 12.29
C SER A 3 0.10 9.28 12.10
N ASP A 4 -0.82 8.93 13.00
CA ASP A 4 -1.86 7.98 12.66
C ASP A 4 -2.60 8.64 11.51
N GLU A 5 -2.25 8.28 10.29
CA GLU A 5 -3.01 8.69 9.11
C GLU A 5 -4.34 7.93 9.15
N PHE A 6 -5.24 8.37 10.03
CA PHE A 6 -6.65 8.01 9.93
C PHE A 6 -7.19 8.73 8.70
N ILE A 7 -7.70 7.94 7.78
CA ILE A 7 -8.42 8.50 6.64
C ILE A 7 -9.82 8.88 7.16
N HIS A 8 -10.04 10.18 7.38
CA HIS A 8 -11.35 10.69 7.73
C HIS A 8 -12.14 10.97 6.45
N PHE A 9 -13.25 10.26 6.29
CA PHE A 9 -14.23 10.57 5.26
C PHE A 9 -15.38 11.36 5.87
N SER A 10 -15.63 12.55 5.37
CA SER A 10 -16.88 13.25 5.62
C SER A 10 -17.88 12.80 4.56
N LEU A 11 -18.73 11.85 4.90
CA LEU A 11 -19.74 11.34 3.99
C LEU A 11 -20.99 12.24 4.02
N PRO A 12 -21.57 12.58 2.86
CA PRO A 12 -22.89 13.22 2.79
C PRO A 12 -23.93 12.37 3.51
N LYS A 13 -24.95 13.01 4.12
CA LYS A 13 -26.02 12.30 4.84
C LYS A 13 -26.74 11.23 3.97
N ASP A 14 -26.82 11.46 2.67
CA ASP A 14 -27.45 10.57 1.69
C ASP A 14 -26.46 9.63 1.00
N SER A 15 -25.27 9.42 1.59
CA SER A 15 -24.28 8.52 1.00
C SER A 15 -24.79 7.08 0.95
N PRO A 16 -24.65 6.37 -0.19
CA PRO A 16 -24.98 4.94 -0.30
C PRO A 16 -24.30 4.06 0.75
N ILE A 17 -23.17 4.50 1.30
CA ILE A 17 -22.44 3.79 2.35
C ILE A 17 -23.29 3.64 3.62
N HIS A 18 -24.04 4.68 4.01
CA HIS A 18 -24.93 4.60 5.18
C HIS A 18 -26.03 3.56 4.98
N HIS A 19 -26.66 3.53 3.81
CA HIS A 19 -27.69 2.55 3.47
C HIS A 19 -27.15 1.11 3.46
N LEU A 20 -25.94 0.91 2.96
CA LEU A 20 -25.28 -0.40 2.98
C LEU A 20 -24.97 -0.85 4.42
N LEU A 21 -24.51 0.06 5.28
CA LEU A 21 -24.30 -0.23 6.71
C LEU A 21 -25.59 -0.63 7.40
N ASP A 22 -26.67 0.12 7.19
CA ASP A 22 -28.00 -0.18 7.76
C ASP A 22 -28.48 -1.57 7.33
N LEU A 23 -28.39 -1.89 6.03
CA LEU A 23 -28.74 -3.21 5.51
C LEU A 23 -27.89 -4.33 6.12
N MET A 24 -26.59 -4.10 6.29
CA MET A 24 -25.69 -5.08 6.92
C MET A 24 -26.02 -5.30 8.39
N ILE A 25 -26.34 -4.24 9.13
CA ILE A 25 -26.74 -4.32 10.54
C ILE A 25 -28.07 -5.10 10.66
N ILE A 26 -29.06 -4.76 9.83
CA ILE A 26 -30.37 -5.44 9.82
C ILE A 26 -30.20 -6.94 9.49
N GLU A 27 -29.42 -7.26 8.46
CA GLU A 27 -29.20 -8.65 8.06
C GLU A 27 -28.42 -9.44 9.13
N TYR A 28 -27.42 -8.82 9.74
CA TYR A 28 -26.65 -9.43 10.82
C TYR A 28 -27.51 -9.67 12.08
N ALA A 29 -28.40 -8.74 12.43
CA ALA A 29 -29.28 -8.85 13.57
C ALA A 29 -30.35 -9.98 13.39
N ASN A 30 -30.84 -10.14 12.16
CA ASN A 30 -31.88 -11.14 11.85
C ASN A 30 -31.36 -12.59 11.78
N LYS A 31 -30.08 -12.81 11.57
CA LYS A 31 -29.38 -14.13 11.56
C LYS A 31 -30.13 -15.24 10.85
N LYS A 32 -30.54 -15.02 9.60
CA LYS A 32 -31.21 -16.04 8.78
C LYS A 32 -30.19 -17.05 8.22
N GLN A 33 -30.69 -18.18 7.72
CA GLN A 33 -29.84 -19.26 7.19
C GLN A 33 -28.89 -18.78 6.06
N ASP A 34 -29.30 -17.80 5.26
CA ASP A 34 -28.52 -17.25 4.11
C ASP A 34 -27.81 -15.93 4.40
N THR A 35 -27.79 -15.47 5.65
CA THR A 35 -27.18 -14.19 6.06
C THR A 35 -25.78 -13.97 5.48
N GLN A 36 -24.92 -14.99 5.45
CA GLN A 36 -23.58 -14.88 4.88
C GLN A 36 -23.56 -14.62 3.36
N LYS A 37 -24.56 -15.14 2.64
CA LYS A 37 -24.69 -14.92 1.19
C LYS A 37 -25.14 -13.50 0.88
N VAL A 38 -25.86 -12.85 1.81
CA VAL A 38 -26.29 -11.46 1.69
C VAL A 38 -25.19 -10.50 2.17
N LEU A 39 -24.54 -10.78 3.29
CA LEU A 39 -23.50 -9.89 3.85
C LEU A 39 -22.28 -9.76 2.97
N LYS A 40 -21.79 -10.84 2.35
CA LYS A 40 -20.59 -10.79 1.50
C LYS A 40 -20.69 -9.77 0.35
N PRO A 41 -21.74 -9.79 -0.50
CA PRO A 41 -21.89 -8.78 -1.56
C PRO A 41 -22.12 -7.36 -1.02
N LEU A 42 -22.79 -7.19 0.12
CA LEU A 42 -22.97 -5.87 0.75
C LEU A 42 -21.61 -5.30 1.21
N ILE A 43 -20.77 -6.11 1.84
CA ILE A 43 -19.42 -5.72 2.24
C ILE A 43 -18.60 -5.32 1.01
N LEU A 44 -18.63 -6.13 -0.05
CA LEU A 44 -17.91 -5.84 -1.30
C LEU A 44 -18.39 -4.52 -1.91
N SER A 45 -19.70 -4.30 -1.97
CA SER A 45 -20.27 -3.05 -2.46
C SER A 45 -19.82 -1.86 -1.61
N MET A 46 -19.82 -1.98 -0.29
CA MET A 46 -19.35 -0.94 0.63
C MET A 46 -17.86 -0.61 0.37
N ILE A 47 -17.00 -1.61 0.22
CA ILE A 47 -15.58 -1.41 -0.10
C ILE A 47 -15.43 -0.67 -1.43
N MET A 48 -16.22 -1.01 -2.44
CA MET A 48 -16.19 -0.34 -3.75
C MET A 48 -16.64 1.13 -3.66
N TYR A 49 -17.65 1.44 -2.84
CA TYR A 49 -18.07 2.83 -2.60
C TYR A 49 -17.00 3.61 -1.83
N ILE A 50 -16.42 3.05 -0.79
CA ILE A 50 -15.32 3.68 -0.04
C ILE A 50 -14.14 3.95 -0.97
N ALA A 51 -13.75 3.00 -1.80
CA ALA A 51 -12.67 3.17 -2.76
C ALA A 51 -12.97 4.26 -3.82
N ARG A 52 -14.23 4.43 -4.19
CA ARG A 52 -14.69 5.51 -5.08
C ARG A 52 -14.59 6.86 -4.39
N GLU A 53 -15.12 7.00 -3.19
CA GLU A 53 -15.07 8.23 -2.40
C GLU A 53 -13.62 8.62 -2.08
N TYR A 54 -12.78 7.64 -1.74
CA TYR A 54 -11.36 7.86 -1.53
C TYR A 54 -10.68 8.45 -2.77
N ARG A 55 -11.00 7.95 -3.97
CA ARG A 55 -10.47 8.49 -5.24
C ARG A 55 -10.99 9.89 -5.54
N LEU A 56 -12.23 10.22 -5.15
CA LEU A 56 -12.83 11.53 -5.37
C LEU A 56 -12.36 12.57 -4.35
N SER A 57 -12.15 12.18 -3.08
CA SER A 57 -11.73 13.09 -2.00
C SER A 57 -10.23 13.36 -1.99
N HIS A 58 -9.44 12.41 -2.43
CA HIS A 58 -8.08 12.66 -2.81
C HIS A 58 -8.17 12.96 -4.30
N GLU A 59 -8.03 14.22 -4.68
CA GLU A 59 -7.63 14.54 -6.05
C GLU A 59 -6.45 13.61 -6.33
N ILE A 60 -6.74 12.48 -6.94
CA ILE A 60 -5.72 11.73 -7.63
C ILE A 60 -5.29 12.73 -8.67
N VAL A 61 -4.24 13.46 -8.37
CA VAL A 61 -3.37 14.04 -9.38
C VAL A 61 -3.36 12.95 -10.44
N ASP A 62 -3.90 13.29 -11.60
CA ASP A 62 -4.07 12.42 -12.76
C ASP A 62 -2.77 11.61 -12.87
N THR A 63 -2.72 10.47 -12.16
CA THR A 63 -1.51 9.67 -12.12
C THR A 63 -1.52 9.04 -13.49
N ASP A 64 -0.73 9.59 -14.37
CA ASP A 64 -0.40 9.03 -15.67
C ASP A 64 -0.47 7.50 -15.54
N PRO A 65 -1.29 6.82 -16.35
CA PRO A 65 -1.45 5.36 -16.28
C PRO A 65 -0.11 4.63 -16.20
N LEU A 66 0.94 5.19 -16.80
CA LEU A 66 2.31 4.71 -16.72
C LEU A 66 2.86 4.78 -15.29
N SER A 67 2.61 5.86 -14.55
CA SER A 67 3.05 6.01 -13.17
C SER A 67 2.46 4.93 -12.27
N SER A 68 1.16 4.68 -12.40
CA SER A 68 0.46 3.64 -11.63
C SER A 68 1.00 2.25 -11.94
N GLN A 69 1.27 1.95 -13.22
CA GLN A 69 1.82 0.67 -13.66
C GLN A 69 3.26 0.46 -13.16
N LEU A 70 4.11 1.49 -13.31
CA LEU A 70 5.49 1.46 -12.82
C LEU A 70 5.54 1.21 -11.31
N PHE A 71 4.71 1.93 -10.54
CA PHE A 71 4.68 1.78 -9.08
C PHE A 71 4.18 0.39 -8.66
N SER A 72 3.08 -0.08 -9.23
CA SER A 72 2.52 -1.40 -8.95
C SER A 72 3.51 -2.53 -9.27
N TYR A 73 4.24 -2.42 -10.39
CA TYR A 73 5.27 -3.39 -10.74
C TYR A 73 6.45 -3.36 -9.77
N MET A 74 6.92 -2.17 -9.38
CA MET A 74 7.97 -2.02 -8.37
C MET A 74 7.52 -2.59 -7.02
N GLU A 75 6.27 -2.37 -6.63
CA GLU A 75 5.73 -2.87 -5.38
C GLU A 75 5.68 -4.39 -5.36
N SER A 76 5.18 -5.03 -6.42
CA SER A 76 5.06 -6.49 -6.51
C SER A 76 6.41 -7.22 -6.57
N HIS A 77 7.47 -6.58 -7.07
CA HIS A 77 8.81 -7.18 -7.23
C HIS A 77 9.86 -6.49 -6.35
N SER A 78 9.44 -5.82 -5.28
CA SER A 78 10.32 -4.95 -4.48
C SER A 78 11.48 -5.66 -3.79
N ASP A 79 11.44 -6.98 -3.67
CA ASP A 79 12.50 -7.81 -3.10
C ASP A 79 13.74 -7.92 -4.01
N THR A 80 13.54 -8.05 -5.33
CA THR A 80 14.61 -8.38 -6.28
C THR A 80 14.83 -7.35 -7.39
N ILE A 81 13.87 -6.48 -7.63
CA ILE A 81 13.85 -5.59 -8.79
C ILE A 81 15.05 -4.65 -8.85
N THR A 82 15.62 -4.53 -10.05
CA THR A 82 16.59 -3.49 -10.40
C THR A 82 15.99 -2.47 -11.36
N LEU A 83 16.65 -1.32 -11.51
CA LEU A 83 16.25 -0.32 -12.52
C LEU A 83 16.28 -0.90 -13.95
N SER A 84 17.22 -1.81 -14.22
CA SER A 84 17.34 -2.46 -15.52
C SER A 84 16.17 -3.41 -15.79
N ASP A 85 15.75 -4.17 -14.77
CA ASP A 85 14.58 -5.07 -14.89
C ASP A 85 13.30 -4.27 -15.13
N LEU A 86 13.11 -3.19 -14.37
CA LEU A 86 11.97 -2.28 -14.54
C LEU A 86 11.96 -1.69 -15.95
N ALA A 87 13.09 -1.21 -16.42
CA ALA A 87 13.22 -0.64 -17.76
C ALA A 87 12.94 -1.67 -18.86
N ALA A 88 13.48 -2.86 -18.73
CA ALA A 88 13.27 -3.96 -19.67
C ALA A 88 11.78 -4.37 -19.74
N HIS A 89 11.11 -4.47 -18.57
CA HIS A 89 9.69 -4.84 -18.51
C HIS A 89 8.79 -3.84 -19.27
N PHE A 90 9.07 -2.55 -19.14
CA PHE A 90 8.28 -1.50 -19.81
C PHE A 90 8.81 -1.06 -21.18
N GLY A 91 9.82 -1.76 -21.70
CA GLY A 91 10.40 -1.45 -23.02
C GLY A 91 11.18 -0.14 -23.06
N TYR A 92 11.70 0.32 -21.92
CA TYR A 92 12.50 1.55 -21.83
C TYR A 92 13.99 1.25 -21.68
N HIS A 93 14.81 2.23 -22.09
CA HIS A 93 16.23 2.21 -21.75
C HIS A 93 16.42 2.64 -20.27
N PRO A 94 17.30 1.99 -19.46
CA PRO A 94 17.50 2.31 -18.04
C PRO A 94 17.85 3.78 -17.79
N VAL A 95 18.68 4.40 -18.65
CA VAL A 95 19.03 5.83 -18.54
C VAL A 95 17.82 6.73 -18.73
N TYR A 96 16.91 6.39 -19.65
CA TYR A 96 15.68 7.14 -19.83
C TYR A 96 14.78 7.02 -18.60
N LEU A 97 14.56 5.79 -18.11
CA LEU A 97 13.71 5.54 -16.95
C LEU A 97 14.27 6.20 -15.67
N SER A 98 15.60 6.23 -15.49
CA SER A 98 16.24 6.93 -14.37
C SER A 98 15.95 8.44 -14.32
N ARG A 99 15.74 9.07 -15.49
CA ARG A 99 15.36 10.48 -15.62
C ARG A 99 13.85 10.71 -15.56
N LEU A 100 13.07 9.70 -15.94
CA LEU A 100 11.61 9.77 -15.94
C LEU A 100 11.02 9.63 -14.51
N LEU A 101 11.53 8.68 -13.72
CA LEU A 101 11.04 8.42 -12.36
C LEU A 101 11.02 9.67 -11.46
N PRO A 102 12.09 10.52 -11.41
CA PRO A 102 12.04 11.76 -10.63
C PRO A 102 10.99 12.75 -11.13
N LYS A 103 10.68 12.75 -12.42
CA LYS A 103 9.64 13.63 -12.97
C LYS A 103 8.24 13.17 -12.59
N LEU A 104 8.01 11.84 -12.58
CA LEU A 104 6.71 11.24 -12.25
C LEU A 104 6.44 11.21 -10.74
N PHE A 105 7.47 10.90 -9.93
CA PHE A 105 7.32 10.61 -8.50
C PHE A 105 8.07 11.58 -7.58
N GLY A 106 8.82 12.53 -8.11
CA GLY A 106 9.68 13.39 -7.30
C GLY A 106 10.88 12.67 -6.67
N LYS A 107 11.07 11.37 -6.95
CA LYS A 107 12.09 10.50 -6.34
C LYS A 107 12.75 9.61 -7.38
N ASN A 108 14.04 9.30 -7.17
CA ASN A 108 14.73 8.32 -8.00
C ASN A 108 14.33 6.88 -7.64
N PHE A 109 14.73 5.91 -8.48
CA PHE A 109 14.43 4.49 -8.31
C PHE A 109 14.79 3.97 -6.92
N SER A 110 16.00 4.25 -6.44
CA SER A 110 16.46 3.73 -5.14
C SER A 110 15.66 4.27 -3.97
N SER A 111 15.26 5.55 -4.02
CA SER A 111 14.43 6.17 -3.00
C SER A 111 13.01 5.63 -3.01
N LEU A 112 12.42 5.41 -4.20
CA LEU A 112 11.11 4.78 -4.34
C LEU A 112 11.11 3.35 -3.82
N LEU A 113 12.14 2.58 -4.18
CA LEU A 113 12.27 1.19 -3.71
C LEU A 113 12.47 1.13 -2.20
N LEU A 114 13.22 2.07 -1.64
CA LEU A 114 13.38 2.19 -0.19
C LEU A 114 12.05 2.48 0.49
N ASP A 115 11.26 3.44 -0.01
CA ASP A 115 9.93 3.75 0.54
C ASP A 115 9.01 2.53 0.55
N ILE A 116 8.97 1.79 -0.58
CA ILE A 116 8.15 0.58 -0.72
C ILE A 116 8.59 -0.48 0.30
N ARG A 117 9.90 -0.75 0.39
CA ARG A 117 10.44 -1.73 1.33
C ARG A 117 10.19 -1.34 2.79
N MET A 118 10.31 -0.07 3.14
CA MET A 118 10.11 0.40 4.51
C MET A 118 8.63 0.36 4.91
N LYS A 119 7.70 0.71 4.02
CA LYS A 119 6.26 0.54 4.27
C LYS A 119 5.90 -0.94 4.48
N LYS A 120 6.40 -1.84 3.64
CA LYS A 120 6.22 -3.29 3.81
C LYS A 120 6.85 -3.79 5.11
N ALA A 121 8.05 -3.30 5.45
CA ALA A 121 8.72 -3.66 6.71
C ALA A 121 7.84 -3.34 7.92
N LYS A 122 7.25 -2.15 7.94
CA LYS A 122 6.36 -1.74 9.04
C LYS A 122 5.15 -2.67 9.15
N ILE A 123 4.49 -2.97 8.03
CA ILE A 123 3.35 -3.90 8.02
C ILE A 123 3.75 -5.28 8.56
N LEU A 124 4.90 -5.81 8.14
CA LEU A 124 5.36 -7.12 8.61
C LEU A 124 5.71 -7.12 10.10
N LEU A 125 6.31 -6.04 10.61
CA LEU A 125 6.62 -5.88 12.04
C LEU A 125 5.36 -5.76 12.90
N ASP A 126 4.35 -5.04 12.42
CA ASP A 126 3.13 -4.75 13.18
C ASP A 126 2.13 -5.92 13.18
N HIS A 127 2.17 -6.79 12.14
CA HIS A 127 1.11 -7.78 11.89
C HIS A 127 1.60 -9.23 11.79
N THR A 128 2.89 -9.50 12.01
CA THR A 128 3.43 -10.88 11.93
C THR A 128 4.45 -11.15 13.01
N ASP A 129 4.62 -12.43 13.35
CA ASP A 129 5.65 -12.92 14.28
C ASP A 129 6.97 -13.28 13.57
N LEU A 130 7.22 -12.68 12.40
CA LEU A 130 8.44 -12.95 11.65
C LEU A 130 9.66 -12.34 12.36
N THR A 131 10.75 -13.09 12.39
CA THR A 131 12.02 -12.54 12.90
C THR A 131 12.55 -11.44 11.97
N ILE A 132 13.33 -10.53 12.52
CA ILE A 132 13.93 -9.42 11.74
C ILE A 132 14.75 -9.94 10.56
N GLU A 133 15.45 -11.07 10.75
CA GLU A 133 16.23 -11.73 9.69
C GLU A 133 15.33 -12.20 8.54
N LYS A 134 14.18 -12.79 8.87
CA LYS A 134 13.18 -13.20 7.86
C LYS A 134 12.56 -12.01 7.16
N ILE A 135 12.22 -10.95 7.89
CA ILE A 135 11.69 -9.70 7.30
C ILE A 135 12.72 -9.11 6.35
N ALA A 136 13.98 -8.99 6.76
CA ALA A 136 15.05 -8.48 5.90
C ALA A 136 15.19 -9.31 4.61
N ALA A 137 15.15 -10.63 4.71
CA ALA A 137 15.22 -11.53 3.54
C ALA A 137 14.02 -11.35 2.60
N VAL A 138 12.79 -11.30 3.13
CA VAL A 138 11.56 -11.08 2.35
C VAL A 138 11.57 -9.73 1.62
N LEU A 139 12.22 -8.72 2.21
CA LEU A 139 12.34 -7.39 1.62
C LEU A 139 13.53 -7.25 0.64
N GLY A 140 14.27 -8.34 0.39
CA GLY A 140 15.39 -8.35 -0.55
C GLY A 140 16.69 -7.75 -0.01
N TYR A 141 16.89 -7.73 1.31
CA TYR A 141 18.16 -7.35 1.90
C TYR A 141 19.09 -8.56 2.01
N SER A 142 20.34 -8.40 1.59
CA SER A 142 21.37 -9.44 1.66
C SER A 142 21.70 -9.89 3.08
N ASN A 143 21.47 -9.02 4.05
CA ASN A 143 21.65 -9.31 5.49
C ASN A 143 20.82 -8.35 6.35
N SER A 144 20.55 -8.76 7.58
CA SER A 144 19.77 -7.97 8.55
C SER A 144 20.46 -6.65 8.93
N SER A 145 21.78 -6.57 8.91
CA SER A 145 22.52 -5.34 9.24
C SER A 145 22.22 -4.20 8.25
N ASN A 146 22.13 -4.51 6.96
CA ASN A 146 21.76 -3.53 5.93
C ASN A 146 20.30 -3.09 6.09
N PHE A 147 19.42 -4.01 6.43
CA PHE A 147 18.04 -3.70 6.77
C PHE A 147 17.95 -2.76 7.99
N TYR A 148 18.65 -3.08 9.09
CA TYR A 148 18.68 -2.22 10.28
C TYR A 148 19.14 -0.80 9.98
N LYS A 149 20.21 -0.64 9.19
CA LYS A 149 20.71 0.68 8.77
C LYS A 149 19.67 1.45 7.97
N SER A 150 19.06 0.81 6.97
CA SER A 150 18.02 1.41 6.14
C SER A 150 16.79 1.79 6.94
N PHE A 151 16.32 0.92 7.80
CA PHE A 151 15.16 1.13 8.65
C PHE A 151 15.36 2.28 9.64
N ARG A 152 16.53 2.29 10.32
CA ARG A 152 16.89 3.37 11.24
C ARG A 152 17.06 4.71 10.54
N HIS A 153 17.63 4.70 9.33
CA HIS A 153 17.76 5.92 8.53
C HIS A 153 16.37 6.47 8.13
N TYR A 154 15.43 5.60 7.78
CA TYR A 154 14.11 5.97 7.31
C TYR A 154 13.16 6.41 8.43
N TYR A 155 13.09 5.64 9.51
CA TYR A 155 12.16 5.88 10.63
C TYR A 155 12.79 6.55 11.86
N GLY A 156 14.10 6.77 11.88
CA GLY A 156 14.81 7.33 13.04
C GLY A 156 14.92 6.38 14.24
N LYS A 157 14.34 5.18 14.16
CA LYS A 157 14.24 4.19 15.23
C LYS A 157 14.65 2.81 14.74
N SER A 158 15.00 1.91 15.68
CA SER A 158 15.31 0.53 15.31
C SER A 158 14.04 -0.30 15.08
N PRO A 159 14.07 -1.36 14.23
CA PRO A 159 12.92 -2.24 14.04
C PRO A 159 12.38 -2.83 15.33
N ARG A 160 13.27 -3.17 16.27
CA ARG A 160 12.90 -3.73 17.60
C ARG A 160 12.15 -2.77 18.53
N SER A 161 12.20 -1.47 18.25
CA SER A 161 11.51 -0.48 19.09
C SER A 161 10.09 -0.17 18.61
N LEU A 162 9.65 -0.84 17.53
CA LEU A 162 8.32 -0.71 16.94
C LEU A 162 7.51 -2.02 17.01
N SER A 163 8.14 -3.13 17.43
CA SER A 163 7.48 -4.42 17.71
C SER A 163 7.01 -4.47 19.17
#